data_976e33ec8f6f2a30bd630e7d37af60a0
#
_entry.id   976e33ec8f6f2a30bd630e7d37af60a0
#
_cell.length_a   1.000
_cell.length_b   1.000
_cell.length_c   1.000
_cell.angle_alpha   90.00
_cell.angle_beta   90.00
_cell.angle_gamma   90.00
#
_symmetry.space_group_name_H-M   'P 1'
#
loop_
_entity.id
_entity.type
_entity.pdbx_description
1 polymer ?
#
loop_
_entity_poly.entity_id
_entity_poly.type
_entity_poly.pdbx_seq_one_letter_code
_entity_poly.pdbx_strand_id
1 'polypeptide(L)'
;MAAAVLTAAVILQPFSASAEALDQIRSIAKSIISGEPKEVEELRQMEVAQSEEGHQEYYFKQLTEEEQRVYRELLKGIRAREKEFYLTISDDDIIDRSYHAVLKDHPEIFWVHNREKIYKTTYSDSDYCVFTPGYTYTDGEIDEIQTAMEQSFQEVRALIPEDAGDYEKVRIVYTYVIDHAQYQTGEDDQSIAGVFWKKSAVCAGYAGAVQYLLERLDIPCIYVDGSTKGSTEGHAWDIVKIGQEYYYVDATNGDQPDFLNGDAAQLEEHKTIIYDYLCPFPEEYEKTYTPSEELTVPACTAKDLDFYVLNQGYFEDYSWQDIYDYCKMRMDNGAAVVRFKFGSREAFSEACQELLDDGVVQNVAQYYMKLHGLGQVEYHYGVMDNFYTIYFIF
;
A
#
# COMPACT_ATOMS: atom_id res chain seq x y z
N MET A 1 4.07 49.27 37.00
CA MET A 1 4.51 47.87 37.06
C MET A 1 3.28 47.00 37.23
N ALA A 2 2.74 46.51 36.17
CA ALA A 2 1.60 45.60 36.19
C ALA A 2 2.12 44.18 35.90
N ALA A 3 2.01 43.30 36.90
CA ALA A 3 2.34 41.89 36.72
C ALA A 3 1.18 41.21 35.95
N ALA A 4 1.43 40.79 34.75
CA ALA A 4 0.51 39.96 34.00
C ALA A 4 0.52 38.55 34.61
N VAL A 5 -0.61 38.14 35.16
CA VAL A 5 -0.84 36.75 35.59
C VAL A 5 -1.26 35.97 34.36
N LEU A 6 -0.36 35.16 33.83
CA LEU A 6 -0.68 34.17 32.79
C LEU A 6 -1.44 33.00 33.43
N THR A 7 -2.70 32.83 33.07
CA THR A 7 -3.48 31.62 33.35
C THR A 7 -3.28 30.65 32.19
N ALA A 8 -2.37 29.69 32.33
CA ALA A 8 -2.28 28.56 31.42
C ALA A 8 -3.42 27.59 31.76
N ALA A 9 -4.35 27.41 30.84
CA ALA A 9 -5.35 26.34 30.95
C ALA A 9 -4.72 25.03 30.48
N VAL A 10 -4.18 24.24 31.41
CA VAL A 10 -3.74 22.86 31.15
C VAL A 10 -4.96 21.95 31.31
N ILE A 11 -5.45 21.40 30.24
CA ILE A 11 -6.43 20.31 30.29
C ILE A 11 -5.66 19.02 30.62
N LEU A 12 -5.52 18.74 31.91
CA LEU A 12 -4.96 17.48 32.40
C LEU A 12 -6.04 16.41 32.47
N GLN A 13 -5.95 15.38 31.67
CA GLN A 13 -6.52 14.07 32.00
C GLN A 13 -5.67 13.40 33.08
N PRO A 14 -6.26 12.63 34.02
CA PRO A 14 -5.54 12.20 35.21
C PRO A 14 -4.62 10.98 34.88
N PHE A 15 -3.36 11.30 34.63
CA PHE A 15 -2.29 10.30 34.71
C PHE A 15 -1.29 10.71 35.77
N SER A 16 -0.81 9.74 36.58
CA SER A 16 0.25 9.93 37.54
C SER A 16 1.48 10.49 36.82
N ALA A 17 1.83 11.75 37.11
CA ALA A 17 2.97 12.42 36.50
C ALA A 17 4.26 11.66 36.80
N SER A 18 4.89 11.08 35.78
CA SER A 18 6.23 10.54 35.86
C SER A 18 7.27 11.67 35.99
N ALA A 19 8.48 11.34 36.40
CA ALA A 19 9.59 12.34 36.46
C ALA A 19 9.80 13.05 35.11
N GLU A 20 9.51 12.36 34.01
CA GLU A 20 9.56 12.90 32.63
C GLU A 20 8.55 14.01 32.37
N ALA A 21 7.32 13.90 32.91
CA ALA A 21 6.32 14.98 32.80
C ALA A 21 6.72 16.24 33.56
N LEU A 22 7.46 16.09 34.67
CA LEU A 22 7.99 17.21 35.42
C LEU A 22 9.16 17.91 34.70
N ASP A 23 9.98 17.16 33.98
CA ASP A 23 11.07 17.72 33.17
C ASP A 23 10.55 18.41 31.90
N GLN A 24 9.49 17.88 31.28
CA GLN A 24 8.75 18.59 30.24
C GLN A 24 8.19 19.93 30.72
N ILE A 25 7.50 19.93 31.87
CA ILE A 25 6.97 21.18 32.46
C ILE A 25 8.10 22.18 32.76
N ARG A 26 9.28 21.72 33.18
CA ARG A 26 10.45 22.60 33.46
C ARG A 26 11.05 23.17 32.17
N SER A 27 11.16 22.38 31.11
CA SER A 27 11.61 22.82 29.78
C SER A 27 10.67 23.92 29.26
N ILE A 28 9.38 23.66 29.31
CA ILE A 28 8.29 24.56 28.95
C ILE A 28 8.39 25.90 29.75
N ALA A 29 8.51 25.82 31.07
CA ALA A 29 8.64 27.03 31.91
C ALA A 29 9.88 27.85 31.58
N LYS A 30 10.95 27.21 31.14
CA LYS A 30 12.21 27.87 30.78
C LYS A 30 12.10 28.60 29.43
N SER A 31 11.39 28.02 28.43
CA SER A 31 11.16 28.67 27.14
C SER A 31 10.22 29.89 27.24
N ILE A 32 9.19 29.83 28.10
CA ILE A 32 8.26 30.96 28.35
C ILE A 32 8.97 32.18 28.91
N ILE A 33 10.07 31.98 29.65
CA ILE A 33 10.84 33.10 30.30
C ILE A 33 11.87 33.70 29.33
N SER A 34 12.34 32.97 28.32
CA SER A 34 13.47 33.35 27.45
C SER A 34 13.08 33.86 26.05
N GLY A 35 11.82 33.91 25.70
CA GLY A 35 11.36 34.19 24.32
C GLY A 35 11.27 32.93 23.47
N GLU A 36 11.21 33.08 22.13
CA GLU A 36 11.18 31.95 21.19
C GLU A 36 12.40 31.03 21.40
N PRO A 37 12.20 29.68 21.43
CA PRO A 37 13.33 28.76 21.56
C PRO A 37 14.30 28.91 20.37
N LYS A 38 15.59 28.77 20.65
CA LYS A 38 16.63 28.88 19.62
C LYS A 38 16.45 27.84 18.50
N GLU A 39 15.99 26.67 18.86
CA GLU A 39 15.68 25.59 17.94
C GLU A 39 14.59 25.97 16.92
N VAL A 40 13.57 26.73 17.35
CA VAL A 40 12.51 27.25 16.47
C VAL A 40 13.08 28.30 15.51
N GLU A 41 13.96 29.21 16.03
CA GLU A 41 14.63 30.20 15.19
C GLU A 41 15.53 29.52 14.13
N GLU A 42 16.25 28.47 14.49
CA GLU A 42 17.07 27.67 13.56
C GLU A 42 16.21 26.96 12.50
N LEU A 43 15.07 26.38 12.90
CA LEU A 43 14.12 25.73 11.96
C LEU A 43 13.53 26.74 10.97
N ARG A 44 13.19 27.96 11.40
CA ARG A 44 12.69 29.01 10.51
C ARG A 44 13.71 29.46 9.45
N GLN A 45 15.00 29.30 9.74
CA GLN A 45 16.10 29.64 8.83
C GLN A 45 16.51 28.46 7.93
N MET A 46 16.00 27.26 8.19
CA MET A 46 16.31 26.07 7.39
C MET A 46 15.75 26.21 5.97
N GLU A 47 16.60 26.00 4.97
CA GLU A 47 16.14 25.86 3.58
C GLU A 47 15.29 24.60 3.44
N VAL A 48 14.12 24.74 2.82
CA VAL A 48 13.24 23.62 2.50
C VAL A 48 13.73 22.98 1.21
N ALA A 49 14.37 21.82 1.32
CA ALA A 49 14.76 21.04 0.15
C ALA A 49 13.52 20.63 -0.66
N GLN A 50 13.56 20.78 -1.99
CA GLN A 50 12.41 20.51 -2.85
C GLN A 50 12.04 19.03 -2.95
N SER A 51 13.00 18.13 -2.78
CA SER A 51 12.80 16.68 -2.65
C SER A 51 14.08 16.03 -2.12
N GLU A 52 13.95 14.85 -1.52
CA GLU A 52 15.11 14.06 -1.15
C GLU A 52 15.54 13.14 -2.30
N GLU A 53 16.84 12.94 -2.45
CA GLU A 53 17.39 12.01 -3.44
C GLU A 53 16.96 10.58 -3.12
N GLY A 54 16.40 9.88 -4.10
CA GLY A 54 15.95 8.50 -3.95
C GLY A 54 14.49 8.33 -3.51
N HIS A 55 13.78 9.42 -3.20
CA HIS A 55 12.36 9.39 -2.87
C HIS A 55 11.52 10.16 -3.89
N GLN A 56 10.37 9.61 -4.25
CA GLN A 56 9.46 10.28 -5.18
C GLN A 56 8.79 11.49 -4.54
N GLU A 57 8.47 11.41 -3.25
CA GLU A 57 7.77 12.44 -2.46
C GLU A 57 6.58 13.05 -3.25
N TYR A 58 5.68 12.17 -3.67
CA TYR A 58 4.55 12.57 -4.51
C TYR A 58 3.62 13.54 -3.79
N TYR A 59 3.34 13.29 -2.53
CA TYR A 59 2.45 14.10 -1.70
C TYR A 59 3.10 15.41 -1.24
N PHE A 60 4.39 15.41 -0.94
CA PHE A 60 5.14 16.64 -0.64
C PHE A 60 4.97 17.72 -1.71
N LYS A 61 4.96 17.33 -2.99
CA LYS A 61 4.86 18.27 -4.12
C LYS A 61 3.49 18.95 -4.24
N GLN A 62 2.48 18.47 -3.52
CA GLN A 62 1.13 19.03 -3.49
C GLN A 62 0.93 20.03 -2.34
N LEU A 63 1.87 20.06 -1.40
CA LEU A 63 1.80 20.89 -0.22
C LEU A 63 2.15 22.35 -0.54
N THR A 64 1.57 23.29 0.23
CA THR A 64 1.98 24.69 0.24
C THR A 64 3.39 24.83 0.80
N GLU A 65 4.04 25.97 0.61
CA GLU A 65 5.39 26.23 1.16
C GLU A 65 5.46 26.07 2.67
N GLU A 66 4.38 26.41 3.37
CA GLU A 66 4.28 26.29 4.82
C GLU A 66 4.14 24.82 5.25
N GLU A 67 3.26 24.06 4.60
CA GLU A 67 3.12 22.62 4.81
C GLU A 67 4.41 21.87 4.44
N GLN A 68 5.09 22.22 3.36
CA GLN A 68 6.39 21.64 2.98
C GLN A 68 7.46 21.85 4.05
N ARG A 69 7.47 23.00 4.70
CA ARG A 69 8.38 23.26 5.84
C ARG A 69 8.05 22.32 6.98
N VAL A 70 6.80 22.25 7.40
CA VAL A 70 6.34 21.34 8.48
C VAL A 70 6.63 19.89 8.14
N TYR A 71 6.40 19.47 6.89
CA TYR A 71 6.77 18.13 6.42
C TYR A 71 8.25 17.81 6.67
N ARG A 72 9.17 18.74 6.34
CA ARG A 72 10.62 18.55 6.57
C ARG A 72 10.99 18.55 8.05
N GLU A 73 10.33 19.35 8.86
CA GLU A 73 10.51 19.38 10.32
C GLU A 73 10.06 18.06 10.94
N LEU A 74 8.88 17.56 10.56
CA LEU A 74 8.35 16.26 10.98
C LEU A 74 9.27 15.12 10.58
N LEU A 75 9.64 15.05 9.30
CA LEU A 75 10.49 13.98 8.77
C LEU A 75 11.86 13.95 9.48
N LYS A 76 12.46 15.12 9.72
CA LYS A 76 13.72 15.25 10.45
C LYS A 76 13.63 14.70 11.87
N GLY A 77 12.63 15.14 12.65
CA GLY A 77 12.46 14.71 14.04
C GLY A 77 12.12 13.22 14.15
N ILE A 78 11.23 12.72 13.26
CA ILE A 78 10.83 11.31 13.23
C ILE A 78 12.00 10.39 12.84
N ARG A 79 12.80 10.75 11.83
CA ARG A 79 13.98 9.98 11.44
C ARG A 79 15.08 9.96 12.51
N ALA A 80 15.23 11.07 13.24
CA ALA A 80 16.13 11.14 14.37
C ALA A 80 15.59 10.43 15.63
N ARG A 81 14.35 9.95 15.58
CA ARG A 81 13.63 9.31 16.70
C ARG A 81 13.62 10.18 17.96
N GLU A 82 13.45 11.52 17.75
CA GLU A 82 13.37 12.45 18.83
C GLU A 82 12.08 12.24 19.63
N LYS A 83 12.15 12.20 20.94
CA LYS A 83 10.97 12.00 21.81
C LYS A 83 9.97 13.13 21.68
N GLU A 84 10.46 14.33 21.48
CA GLU A 84 9.71 15.56 21.21
C GLU A 84 10.59 16.52 20.41
N PHE A 85 9.99 17.31 19.55
CA PHE A 85 10.69 18.32 18.76
C PHE A 85 9.76 19.49 18.44
N TYR A 86 10.34 20.63 18.08
CA TYR A 86 9.57 21.80 17.70
C TYR A 86 9.10 21.74 16.26
N LEU A 87 7.90 22.28 16.03
CA LEU A 87 7.41 22.68 14.71
C LEU A 87 7.25 24.20 14.70
N THR A 88 7.58 24.83 13.57
CA THR A 88 7.54 26.30 13.41
C THR A 88 6.13 26.85 13.26
N ILE A 89 5.13 26.02 13.40
CA ILE A 89 3.71 26.36 13.32
C ILE A 89 2.92 25.66 14.43
N SER A 90 1.72 26.16 14.73
CA SER A 90 0.80 25.56 15.69
C SER A 90 -0.59 25.27 15.13
N ASP A 91 -0.78 25.43 13.83
CA ASP A 91 -2.02 25.13 13.11
C ASP A 91 -2.20 23.61 12.93
N ASP A 92 -3.33 23.07 13.43
CA ASP A 92 -3.59 21.64 13.42
C ASP A 92 -3.78 21.10 11.99
N ASP A 93 -4.50 21.82 11.14
CA ASP A 93 -4.83 21.36 9.78
C ASP A 93 -3.55 21.25 8.93
N ILE A 94 -2.64 22.21 9.08
CA ILE A 94 -1.34 22.20 8.39
C ILE A 94 -0.47 21.05 8.88
N ILE A 95 -0.42 20.85 10.21
CA ILE A 95 0.39 19.76 10.80
C ILE A 95 -0.16 18.40 10.37
N ASP A 96 -1.46 18.18 10.47
CA ASP A 96 -2.10 16.92 10.12
C ASP A 96 -1.88 16.58 8.64
N ARG A 97 -2.12 17.56 7.74
CA ARG A 97 -1.93 17.34 6.31
C ARG A 97 -0.46 17.06 5.95
N SER A 98 0.48 17.79 6.58
CA SER A 98 1.92 17.55 6.38
C SER A 98 2.34 16.19 6.92
N TYR A 99 1.81 15.78 8.07
CA TYR A 99 2.10 14.48 8.68
C TYR A 99 1.57 13.31 7.84
N HIS A 100 0.34 13.43 7.31
CA HIS A 100 -0.19 12.42 6.39
C HIS A 100 0.64 12.30 5.11
N ALA A 101 1.10 13.42 4.56
CA ALA A 101 1.99 13.41 3.41
C ALA A 101 3.33 12.71 3.72
N VAL A 102 3.92 12.97 4.91
CA VAL A 102 5.13 12.26 5.37
C VAL A 102 4.92 10.75 5.42
N LEU A 103 3.82 10.29 6.05
CA LEU A 103 3.57 8.86 6.20
C LEU A 103 3.30 8.15 4.87
N LYS A 104 2.68 8.84 3.91
CA LYS A 104 2.38 8.29 2.59
C LYS A 104 3.60 8.27 1.67
N ASP A 105 4.50 9.26 1.80
CA ASP A 105 5.71 9.33 0.98
C ASP A 105 6.87 8.48 1.55
N HIS A 106 6.81 8.04 2.82
CA HIS A 106 7.93 7.41 3.52
C HIS A 106 7.54 6.10 4.23
N PRO A 107 7.26 5.03 3.51
CA PRO A 107 6.91 3.74 4.13
C PRO A 107 8.03 3.16 5.00
N GLU A 108 9.28 3.60 4.79
CA GLU A 108 10.44 3.15 5.57
C GLU A 108 10.44 3.64 7.02
N ILE A 109 9.64 4.67 7.36
CA ILE A 109 9.55 5.17 8.74
C ILE A 109 8.47 4.44 9.55
N PHE A 110 8.39 3.13 9.41
CA PHE A 110 7.38 2.22 9.99
C PHE A 110 7.25 2.29 11.52
N TRP A 111 8.20 2.90 12.22
CA TRP A 111 8.23 2.95 13.69
C TRP A 111 7.36 4.05 14.30
N VAL A 112 6.70 4.85 13.50
CA VAL A 112 5.79 5.89 13.97
C VAL A 112 4.34 5.48 13.75
N HIS A 113 3.48 5.75 14.75
CA HIS A 113 2.06 5.41 14.66
C HIS A 113 1.29 6.34 13.73
N ASN A 114 0.33 5.74 13.04
CA ASN A 114 -0.71 6.46 12.35
C ASN A 114 -1.72 7.03 13.38
N ARG A 115 -1.87 8.36 13.42
CA ARG A 115 -2.88 9.22 14.07
C ARG A 115 -3.19 9.06 15.59
N GLU A 116 -3.27 7.88 16.16
CA GLU A 116 -3.91 7.70 17.48
C GLU A 116 -3.05 8.08 18.70
N LYS A 117 -1.75 8.33 18.51
CA LYS A 117 -0.79 8.58 19.61
C LYS A 117 0.10 9.80 19.39
N ILE A 118 -0.41 10.81 18.70
CA ILE A 118 0.30 12.05 18.48
C ILE A 118 -0.15 13.06 19.53
N TYR A 119 0.79 13.67 20.20
CA TYR A 119 0.53 14.74 21.17
C TYR A 119 1.16 16.04 20.69
N LYS A 120 0.38 17.12 20.75
CA LYS A 120 0.85 18.46 20.47
C LYS A 120 0.67 19.32 21.69
N THR A 121 1.72 20.06 22.07
CA THR A 121 1.64 21.07 23.11
C THR A 121 1.80 22.44 22.46
N THR A 122 0.71 23.23 22.45
CA THR A 122 0.69 24.60 21.95
C THR A 122 0.78 25.57 23.13
N TYR A 123 1.58 26.58 22.99
CA TYR A 123 1.68 27.65 23.97
C TYR A 123 0.72 28.79 23.60
N SER A 124 0.04 29.35 24.61
CA SER A 124 -0.81 30.53 24.38
C SER A 124 0.00 31.65 23.76
N ASP A 125 -0.51 32.18 22.64
CA ASP A 125 0.10 33.28 21.86
C ASP A 125 1.40 32.93 21.10
N SER A 126 1.75 31.64 20.98
CA SER A 126 2.87 31.18 20.15
C SER A 126 2.40 30.62 18.83
N ASP A 127 3.15 30.90 17.77
CA ASP A 127 2.95 30.39 16.42
C ASP A 127 3.72 29.08 16.15
N TYR A 128 4.38 28.53 17.18
CA TYR A 128 5.07 27.24 17.15
C TYR A 128 4.47 26.27 18.18
N CYS A 129 4.77 24.98 18.04
CA CYS A 129 4.38 23.97 19.00
C CYS A 129 5.50 22.96 19.27
N VAL A 130 5.32 22.12 20.29
CA VAL A 130 6.10 20.90 20.50
C VAL A 130 5.28 19.71 20.00
N PHE A 131 5.85 18.93 19.12
CA PHE A 131 5.28 17.72 18.58
C PHE A 131 5.91 16.50 19.26
N THR A 132 5.08 15.56 19.69
CA THR A 132 5.50 14.33 20.37
C THR A 132 4.98 13.15 19.55
N PRO A 133 5.84 12.50 18.72
CA PRO A 133 5.43 11.35 17.95
C PRO A 133 5.15 10.14 18.85
N GLY A 134 4.19 9.31 18.42
CA GLY A 134 3.99 8.00 19.01
C GLY A 134 4.91 6.98 18.35
N TYR A 135 5.87 6.42 19.05
CA TYR A 135 6.73 5.34 18.53
C TYR A 135 6.25 3.97 18.99
N THR A 136 6.31 2.98 18.08
CA THR A 136 5.80 1.63 18.32
C THR A 136 6.88 0.70 18.85
N TYR A 137 8.10 0.82 18.32
CA TYR A 137 9.15 -0.18 18.51
C TYR A 137 10.32 0.35 19.32
N THR A 138 11.01 -0.57 20.01
CA THR A 138 12.33 -0.31 20.61
C THR A 138 13.41 -0.22 19.52
N ASP A 139 14.56 0.36 19.84
CA ASP A 139 15.69 0.44 18.91
C ASP A 139 16.13 -0.93 18.38
N GLY A 140 16.12 -1.97 19.25
CA GLY A 140 16.47 -3.33 18.85
C GLY A 140 15.46 -3.95 17.87
N GLU A 141 14.17 -3.73 18.08
CA GLU A 141 13.13 -4.18 17.15
C GLU A 141 13.21 -3.45 15.80
N ILE A 142 13.50 -2.14 15.81
CA ILE A 142 13.72 -1.39 14.57
C ILE A 142 14.87 -2.00 13.76
N ASP A 143 16.00 -2.31 14.39
CA ASP A 143 17.16 -2.92 13.73
C ASP A 143 16.81 -4.32 13.16
N GLU A 144 16.02 -5.12 13.87
CA GLU A 144 15.55 -6.43 13.39
C GLU A 144 14.61 -6.27 12.18
N ILE A 145 13.66 -5.34 12.24
CA ILE A 145 12.72 -5.08 11.15
C ILE A 145 13.47 -4.56 9.92
N GLN A 146 14.37 -3.60 10.08
CA GLN A 146 15.19 -3.09 8.96
C GLN A 146 16.04 -4.19 8.32
N THR A 147 16.56 -5.12 9.13
CA THR A 147 17.29 -6.29 8.62
C THR A 147 16.37 -7.19 7.79
N ALA A 148 15.14 -7.45 8.26
CA ALA A 148 14.16 -8.24 7.52
C ALA A 148 13.71 -7.55 6.21
N MET A 149 13.53 -6.24 6.24
CA MET A 149 13.23 -5.42 5.05
C MET A 149 14.34 -5.50 4.00
N GLU A 150 15.60 -5.36 4.43
CA GLU A 150 16.75 -5.47 3.53
C GLU A 150 16.88 -6.87 2.95
N GLN A 151 16.69 -7.91 3.76
CA GLN A 151 16.69 -9.29 3.29
C GLN A 151 15.59 -9.49 2.21
N SER A 152 14.38 -9.04 2.47
CA SER A 152 13.27 -9.14 1.53
C SER A 152 13.55 -8.41 0.22
N PHE A 153 14.19 -7.24 0.28
CA PHE A 153 14.61 -6.53 -0.92
C PHE A 153 15.66 -7.32 -1.73
N GLN A 154 16.63 -7.93 -1.09
CA GLN A 154 17.63 -8.76 -1.78
C GLN A 154 16.99 -10.02 -2.40
N GLU A 155 16.02 -10.63 -1.75
CA GLU A 155 15.24 -11.74 -2.28
C GLU A 155 14.49 -11.33 -3.55
N VAL A 156 13.75 -10.20 -3.50
CA VAL A 156 13.05 -9.64 -4.66
C VAL A 156 14.02 -9.35 -5.80
N ARG A 157 15.15 -8.70 -5.49
CA ARG A 157 16.15 -8.35 -6.49
C ARG A 157 16.74 -9.58 -7.18
N ALA A 158 16.90 -10.69 -6.45
CA ALA A 158 17.37 -11.96 -7.00
C ALA A 158 16.36 -12.64 -7.94
N LEU A 159 15.06 -12.32 -7.80
CA LEU A 159 14.00 -12.82 -8.68
C LEU A 159 13.88 -12.05 -9.99
N ILE A 160 14.43 -10.83 -10.06
CA ILE A 160 14.31 -9.94 -11.22
C ILE A 160 15.35 -10.29 -12.27
N PRO A 161 14.94 -10.69 -13.50
CA PRO A 161 15.86 -10.87 -14.64
C PRO A 161 16.62 -9.57 -14.98
N GLU A 162 17.84 -9.70 -15.51
CA GLU A 162 18.67 -8.53 -15.86
C GLU A 162 18.01 -7.61 -16.91
N ASP A 163 17.19 -8.16 -17.79
CA ASP A 163 16.48 -7.45 -18.86
C ASP A 163 15.01 -7.15 -18.54
N ALA A 164 14.59 -7.34 -17.28
CA ALA A 164 13.22 -7.10 -16.87
C ALA A 164 12.81 -5.62 -17.03
N GLY A 165 11.72 -5.41 -17.75
CA GLY A 165 11.06 -4.10 -17.81
C GLY A 165 10.32 -3.75 -16.52
N ASP A 166 9.85 -2.51 -16.41
CA ASP A 166 9.22 -2.02 -15.17
C ASP A 166 7.95 -2.80 -14.80
N TYR A 167 7.12 -3.17 -15.78
CA TYR A 167 5.95 -4.02 -15.52
C TYR A 167 6.33 -5.37 -14.88
N GLU A 168 7.38 -6.01 -15.39
CA GLU A 168 7.82 -7.30 -14.86
C GLU A 168 8.34 -7.16 -13.43
N LYS A 169 9.04 -6.07 -13.11
CA LYS A 169 9.46 -5.77 -11.74
C LYS A 169 8.25 -5.55 -10.82
N VAL A 170 7.25 -4.78 -11.28
CA VAL A 170 6.00 -4.57 -10.53
C VAL A 170 5.30 -5.90 -10.27
N ARG A 171 5.17 -6.76 -11.29
CA ARG A 171 4.56 -8.09 -11.15
C ARG A 171 5.31 -8.98 -10.15
N ILE A 172 6.64 -8.94 -10.17
CA ILE A 172 7.47 -9.72 -9.23
C ILE A 172 7.27 -9.21 -7.80
N VAL A 173 7.29 -7.89 -7.57
CA VAL A 173 7.03 -7.30 -6.25
C VAL A 173 5.63 -7.64 -5.76
N TYR A 174 4.62 -7.48 -6.61
CA TYR A 174 3.23 -7.84 -6.31
C TYR A 174 3.12 -9.30 -5.84
N THR A 175 3.65 -10.22 -6.63
CA THR A 175 3.66 -11.66 -6.32
C THR A 175 4.43 -11.95 -5.02
N TYR A 176 5.60 -11.31 -4.85
CA TYR A 176 6.43 -11.50 -3.67
C TYR A 176 5.71 -11.09 -2.38
N VAL A 177 5.07 -9.92 -2.37
CA VAL A 177 4.36 -9.42 -1.18
C VAL A 177 3.21 -10.37 -0.81
N ILE A 178 2.44 -10.83 -1.79
CA ILE A 178 1.35 -11.79 -1.60
C ILE A 178 1.88 -13.12 -1.04
N ASP A 179 2.97 -13.65 -1.58
CA ASP A 179 3.55 -14.92 -1.13
C ASP A 179 4.26 -14.81 0.22
N HIS A 180 4.63 -13.60 0.63
CA HIS A 180 5.50 -13.36 1.79
C HIS A 180 4.75 -13.08 3.09
N ALA A 181 3.49 -12.67 3.01
CA ALA A 181 2.63 -12.37 4.16
C ALA A 181 1.28 -13.08 4.03
N GLN A 182 0.56 -13.14 5.15
CA GLN A 182 -0.83 -13.58 5.21
C GLN A 182 -1.72 -12.38 5.51
N TYR A 183 -2.85 -12.26 4.83
CA TYR A 183 -3.84 -11.25 5.17
C TYR A 183 -4.52 -11.59 6.49
N GLN A 184 -4.14 -10.93 7.55
CA GLN A 184 -4.65 -11.18 8.90
C GLN A 184 -4.53 -9.93 9.76
N THR A 185 -5.57 -9.66 10.55
CA THR A 185 -5.56 -8.61 11.58
C THR A 185 -4.71 -9.04 12.78
N GLY A 186 -3.98 -8.10 13.35
CA GLY A 186 -3.12 -8.37 14.50
C GLY A 186 -2.38 -7.12 14.97
N GLU A 187 -1.37 -7.31 15.80
CA GLU A 187 -0.45 -6.26 16.19
C GLU A 187 0.45 -5.91 15.00
N ASP A 188 0.62 -4.63 14.72
CA ASP A 188 1.43 -4.08 13.62
C ASP A 188 0.90 -4.36 12.19
N ASP A 189 -0.35 -4.79 12.06
CA ASP A 189 -0.96 -5.19 10.79
C ASP A 189 -1.07 -4.04 9.76
N GLN A 190 -1.09 -2.78 10.23
CA GLN A 190 -1.14 -1.58 9.37
C GLN A 190 0.25 -1.14 8.87
N SER A 191 1.31 -1.78 9.33
CA SER A 191 2.69 -1.39 9.04
C SER A 191 3.37 -2.38 8.10
N ILE A 192 4.36 -1.90 7.34
CA ILE A 192 5.24 -2.77 6.55
C ILE A 192 6.03 -3.76 7.42
N ALA A 193 6.21 -3.47 8.72
CA ALA A 193 6.76 -4.42 9.69
C ALA A 193 5.92 -5.69 9.79
N GLY A 194 4.59 -5.58 9.64
CA GLY A 194 3.70 -6.73 9.55
C GLY A 194 4.11 -7.65 8.41
N VAL A 195 4.31 -7.13 7.21
CA VAL A 195 4.71 -7.92 6.04
C VAL A 195 6.12 -8.51 6.20
N PHE A 196 7.12 -7.66 6.48
CA PHE A 196 8.52 -8.10 6.42
C PHE A 196 8.97 -8.89 7.64
N TRP A 197 8.44 -8.58 8.83
CA TRP A 197 8.90 -9.19 10.10
C TRP A 197 7.91 -10.20 10.67
N LYS A 198 6.61 -9.83 10.77
CA LYS A 198 5.58 -10.70 11.34
C LYS A 198 5.00 -11.71 10.33
N LYS A 199 5.17 -11.46 9.04
CA LYS A 199 4.57 -12.24 7.93
C LYS A 199 3.04 -12.21 7.92
N SER A 200 2.45 -11.13 8.43
CA SER A 200 1.01 -10.94 8.57
C SER A 200 0.69 -9.45 8.59
N ALA A 201 -0.22 -9.01 7.74
CA ALA A 201 -0.63 -7.61 7.64
C ALA A 201 -2.04 -7.48 7.06
N VAL A 202 -2.57 -6.27 7.06
CA VAL A 202 -3.76 -5.88 6.30
C VAL A 202 -3.38 -4.90 5.18
N CYS A 203 -4.36 -4.32 4.51
CA CYS A 203 -4.17 -3.52 3.29
C CYS A 203 -3.08 -2.44 3.39
N ALA A 204 -3.00 -1.68 4.49
CA ALA A 204 -1.99 -0.64 4.65
C ALA A 204 -0.57 -1.20 4.71
N GLY A 205 -0.37 -2.34 5.37
CA GLY A 205 0.92 -3.02 5.39
C GLY A 205 1.33 -3.57 4.02
N TYR A 206 0.38 -4.17 3.28
CA TYR A 206 0.61 -4.67 1.92
C TYR A 206 1.01 -3.54 0.97
N ALA A 207 0.20 -2.46 0.91
CA ALA A 207 0.48 -1.32 0.04
C ALA A 207 1.83 -0.66 0.39
N GLY A 208 2.08 -0.37 1.66
CA GLY A 208 3.38 0.19 2.06
C GLY A 208 4.57 -0.71 1.73
N ALA A 209 4.40 -2.06 1.78
CA ALA A 209 5.46 -2.99 1.39
C ALA A 209 5.71 -3.00 -0.13
N VAL A 210 4.66 -2.92 -0.94
CA VAL A 210 4.76 -2.75 -2.40
C VAL A 210 5.47 -1.45 -2.73
N GLN A 211 5.03 -0.32 -2.15
CA GLN A 211 5.68 0.97 -2.33
C GLN A 211 7.17 0.91 -1.97
N TYR A 212 7.52 0.44 -0.77
CA TYR A 212 8.91 0.35 -0.32
C TYR A 212 9.82 -0.43 -1.28
N LEU A 213 9.35 -1.59 -1.75
CA LEU A 213 10.13 -2.43 -2.65
C LEU A 213 10.28 -1.81 -4.04
N LEU A 214 9.20 -1.20 -4.58
CA LEU A 214 9.23 -0.59 -5.91
C LEU A 214 10.08 0.68 -5.95
N GLU A 215 10.01 1.54 -4.94
CA GLU A 215 10.87 2.73 -4.86
C GLU A 215 12.35 2.36 -4.83
N ARG A 216 12.71 1.30 -4.11
CA ARG A 216 14.09 0.77 -4.11
C ARG A 216 14.53 0.15 -5.44
N LEU A 217 13.61 -0.11 -6.35
CA LEU A 217 13.86 -0.55 -7.73
C LEU A 217 13.76 0.61 -8.74
N ASP A 218 13.73 1.86 -8.25
CA ASP A 218 13.58 3.09 -9.03
C ASP A 218 12.25 3.16 -9.82
N ILE A 219 11.20 2.49 -9.34
CA ILE A 219 9.85 2.55 -9.90
C ILE A 219 9.00 3.46 -9.02
N PRO A 220 8.49 4.58 -9.56
CA PRO A 220 7.62 5.45 -8.81
C PRO A 220 6.33 4.74 -8.39
N CYS A 221 6.07 4.73 -7.09
CA CYS A 221 4.92 4.10 -6.48
C CYS A 221 4.26 5.07 -5.48
N ILE A 222 2.96 5.20 -5.53
CA ILE A 222 2.17 6.12 -4.71
C ILE A 222 1.26 5.28 -3.84
N TYR A 223 1.46 5.32 -2.52
CA TYR A 223 0.54 4.73 -1.56
C TYR A 223 -0.78 5.51 -1.55
N VAL A 224 -1.90 4.83 -1.67
CA VAL A 224 -3.24 5.43 -1.70
C VAL A 224 -4.08 4.83 -0.58
N ASP A 225 -4.69 5.67 0.22
CA ASP A 225 -5.79 5.29 1.10
C ASP A 225 -7.12 5.81 0.54
N GLY A 226 -8.17 5.09 0.86
CA GLY A 226 -9.51 5.42 0.39
C GLY A 226 -10.58 4.56 1.04
N SER A 227 -11.69 4.39 0.36
CA SER A 227 -12.82 3.63 0.86
C SER A 227 -13.44 2.73 -0.21
N THR A 228 -14.10 1.67 0.25
CA THR A 228 -14.96 0.84 -0.58
C THR A 228 -16.30 1.54 -0.79
N LYS A 229 -16.72 1.69 -2.03
CA LYS A 229 -18.00 2.34 -2.38
C LYS A 229 -19.19 1.61 -1.74
N GLY A 230 -20.04 2.37 -1.06
CA GLY A 230 -21.20 1.83 -0.38
C GLY A 230 -20.90 1.17 0.97
N SER A 231 -19.66 1.26 1.47
CA SER A 231 -19.21 0.80 2.78
C SER A 231 -18.53 1.95 3.54
N THR A 232 -18.37 1.80 4.85
CA THR A 232 -17.51 2.65 5.70
C THR A 232 -16.12 2.04 5.87
N GLU A 233 -15.85 0.95 5.21
CA GLU A 233 -14.59 0.23 5.29
C GLU A 233 -13.51 0.97 4.50
N GLY A 234 -12.41 1.29 5.18
CA GLY A 234 -11.22 1.85 4.57
C GLY A 234 -10.44 0.79 3.81
N HIS A 235 -9.73 1.22 2.76
CA HIS A 235 -8.84 0.37 2.00
C HIS A 235 -7.57 1.12 1.60
N ALA A 236 -6.47 0.39 1.40
CA ALA A 236 -5.21 0.95 0.91
C ALA A 236 -4.68 0.10 -0.24
N TRP A 237 -4.14 0.78 -1.25
CA TRP A 237 -3.55 0.21 -2.46
C TRP A 237 -2.45 1.12 -3.01
N ASP A 238 -1.92 0.81 -4.18
CA ASP A 238 -0.88 1.57 -4.82
C ASP A 238 -1.28 2.07 -6.22
N ILE A 239 -0.66 3.16 -6.63
CA ILE A 239 -0.62 3.61 -8.02
C ILE A 239 0.84 3.64 -8.45
N VAL A 240 1.20 2.85 -9.46
CA VAL A 240 2.55 2.80 -10.02
C VAL A 240 2.64 3.59 -11.31
N LYS A 241 3.79 4.23 -11.53
CA LYS A 241 4.09 4.88 -12.81
C LYS A 241 5.01 4.00 -13.66
N ILE A 242 4.53 3.57 -14.82
CA ILE A 242 5.29 2.81 -15.80
C ILE A 242 5.33 3.60 -17.11
N GLY A 243 6.52 3.99 -17.54
CA GLY A 243 6.65 4.91 -18.66
C GLY A 243 6.04 6.29 -18.37
N GLN A 244 4.98 6.67 -19.10
CA GLN A 244 4.28 7.93 -18.88
C GLN A 244 2.89 7.75 -18.22
N GLU A 245 2.45 6.51 -18.05
CA GLU A 245 1.11 6.16 -17.60
C GLU A 245 1.10 5.71 -16.14
N TYR A 246 -0.08 5.76 -15.51
CA TYR A 246 -0.33 5.32 -14.15
C TYR A 246 -1.28 4.13 -14.13
N TYR A 247 -1.00 3.16 -13.25
CA TYR A 247 -1.74 1.91 -13.12
C TYR A 247 -2.04 1.59 -11.66
N TYR A 248 -3.23 1.07 -11.37
CA TYR A 248 -3.56 0.54 -10.05
C TYR A 248 -2.81 -0.75 -9.76
N VAL A 249 -2.37 -0.92 -8.52
CA VAL A 249 -1.79 -2.16 -8.00
C VAL A 249 -2.34 -2.40 -6.59
N ASP A 250 -2.99 -3.53 -6.39
CA ASP A 250 -3.62 -3.86 -5.11
C ASP A 250 -3.26 -5.29 -4.70
N ALA A 251 -2.14 -5.45 -4.02
CA ALA A 251 -1.65 -6.75 -3.59
C ALA A 251 -2.53 -7.39 -2.50
N THR A 252 -3.27 -6.58 -1.74
CA THR A 252 -4.22 -7.08 -0.74
C THR A 252 -5.32 -7.91 -1.37
N ASN A 253 -5.99 -7.35 -2.37
CA ASN A 253 -7.05 -8.05 -3.10
C ASN A 253 -6.48 -9.17 -3.99
N GLY A 254 -5.22 -9.05 -4.39
CA GLY A 254 -4.49 -10.13 -5.06
C GLY A 254 -4.26 -11.37 -4.19
N ASP A 255 -4.28 -11.21 -2.86
CA ASP A 255 -4.13 -12.27 -1.85
C ASP A 255 -5.49 -12.76 -1.29
N GLN A 256 -6.58 -12.56 -2.01
CA GLN A 256 -7.94 -12.88 -1.55
C GLN A 256 -8.61 -13.92 -2.47
N PRO A 257 -8.15 -15.20 -2.47
CA PRO A 257 -8.77 -16.24 -3.29
C PRO A 257 -10.26 -16.44 -3.01
N ASP A 258 -10.73 -16.06 -1.82
CA ASP A 258 -12.15 -16.11 -1.43
C ASP A 258 -13.04 -15.18 -2.27
N PHE A 259 -12.46 -14.23 -3.01
CA PHE A 259 -13.20 -13.41 -3.97
C PHE A 259 -13.60 -14.18 -5.23
N LEU A 260 -12.96 -15.34 -5.50
CA LEU A 260 -13.38 -16.23 -6.54
C LEU A 260 -14.66 -16.96 -6.12
N ASN A 261 -15.72 -16.79 -6.89
CA ASN A 261 -16.90 -17.65 -6.80
C ASN A 261 -16.58 -19.01 -7.43
N GLY A 262 -17.07 -20.09 -6.88
CA GLY A 262 -16.80 -21.44 -7.33
C GLY A 262 -16.01 -22.25 -6.32
N ASP A 263 -15.53 -23.41 -6.71
CA ASP A 263 -14.81 -24.34 -5.82
C ASP A 263 -13.30 -24.04 -5.70
N ALA A 264 -12.74 -23.23 -6.61
CA ALA A 264 -11.35 -22.78 -6.57
C ALA A 264 -11.01 -21.97 -5.31
N ALA A 265 -11.99 -21.25 -4.75
CA ALA A 265 -11.83 -20.50 -3.51
C ALA A 265 -11.48 -21.37 -2.29
N GLN A 266 -11.76 -22.68 -2.35
CA GLN A 266 -11.57 -23.62 -1.24
C GLN A 266 -10.20 -24.31 -1.27
N LEU A 267 -9.37 -24.02 -2.27
CA LEU A 267 -8.07 -24.68 -2.44
C LEU A 267 -6.96 -23.92 -1.71
N GLU A 268 -6.86 -24.12 -0.40
CA GLU A 268 -5.76 -23.57 0.43
C GLU A 268 -4.37 -24.06 -0.02
N GLU A 269 -4.28 -25.25 -0.63
CA GLU A 269 -3.02 -25.86 -1.07
C GLU A 269 -2.41 -25.18 -2.31
N HIS A 270 -3.25 -24.49 -3.09
CA HIS A 270 -2.81 -23.74 -4.28
C HIS A 270 -3.08 -22.28 -4.07
N LYS A 271 -2.15 -21.58 -3.41
CA LYS A 271 -2.21 -20.12 -3.24
C LYS A 271 -2.35 -19.44 -4.60
N THR A 272 -3.60 -19.22 -5.00
CA THR A 272 -3.91 -18.66 -6.33
C THR A 272 -3.84 -17.16 -6.26
N ILE A 273 -2.78 -16.58 -6.79
CA ILE A 273 -2.65 -15.12 -6.92
C ILE A 273 -3.70 -14.60 -7.88
N ILE A 274 -4.47 -13.61 -7.46
CA ILE A 274 -5.48 -12.92 -8.26
C ILE A 274 -4.82 -11.76 -9.01
N TYR A 275 -4.58 -11.92 -10.32
CA TYR A 275 -3.95 -10.89 -11.14
C TYR A 275 -4.93 -9.82 -11.67
N ASP A 276 -6.22 -9.95 -11.36
CA ASP A 276 -7.26 -8.97 -11.66
C ASP A 276 -7.01 -7.62 -10.99
N TYR A 277 -6.17 -7.58 -9.96
CA TYR A 277 -5.80 -6.39 -9.21
C TYR A 277 -4.38 -5.88 -9.55
N LEU A 278 -3.73 -6.47 -10.56
CA LEU A 278 -2.46 -6.01 -11.10
C LEU A 278 -2.67 -5.27 -12.41
N CYS A 279 -2.55 -3.96 -12.41
CA CYS A 279 -2.81 -3.07 -13.55
C CYS A 279 -4.20 -3.29 -14.19
N PRO A 280 -5.28 -3.41 -13.40
CA PRO A 280 -6.63 -3.63 -13.93
C PRO A 280 -7.06 -2.48 -14.85
N PHE A 281 -8.10 -2.72 -15.63
CA PHE A 281 -8.78 -1.62 -16.31
C PHE A 281 -9.33 -0.63 -15.27
N PRO A 282 -9.06 0.69 -15.41
CA PRO A 282 -9.45 1.67 -14.41
C PRO A 282 -10.94 1.63 -14.06
N GLU A 283 -11.80 1.51 -15.07
CA GLU A 283 -13.24 1.46 -14.90
C GLU A 283 -13.74 0.22 -14.12
N GLU A 284 -12.94 -0.84 -14.04
CA GLU A 284 -13.27 -2.02 -13.24
C GLU A 284 -12.91 -1.79 -11.78
N TYR A 285 -11.69 -1.31 -11.50
CA TYR A 285 -11.21 -1.03 -10.16
C TYR A 285 -12.02 0.08 -9.50
N GLU A 286 -12.27 1.16 -10.21
CA GLU A 286 -13.02 2.32 -9.75
C GLU A 286 -14.52 2.05 -9.50
N LYS A 287 -15.07 0.91 -9.92
CA LYS A 287 -16.42 0.49 -9.49
C LYS A 287 -16.49 0.28 -7.98
N THR A 288 -15.41 -0.21 -7.39
CA THR A 288 -15.36 -0.64 -5.99
C THR A 288 -14.68 0.37 -5.09
N TYR A 289 -13.60 1.03 -5.53
CA TYR A 289 -12.76 1.85 -4.68
C TYR A 289 -12.78 3.33 -5.06
N THR A 290 -12.63 4.20 -4.05
CA THR A 290 -12.52 5.66 -4.23
C THR A 290 -11.41 6.18 -3.33
N PRO A 291 -10.40 6.90 -3.89
CA PRO A 291 -9.35 7.52 -3.10
C PRO A 291 -9.89 8.53 -2.09
N SER A 292 -9.16 8.74 -0.99
CA SER A 292 -9.37 9.86 -0.07
C SER A 292 -9.22 11.20 -0.78
N GLU A 293 -10.02 12.19 -0.41
CA GLU A 293 -10.00 13.54 -1.02
C GLU A 293 -8.96 14.48 -0.41
N GLU A 294 -8.29 14.08 0.67
CA GLU A 294 -7.35 14.95 1.41
C GLU A 294 -6.13 15.33 0.57
N LEU A 295 -5.56 14.36 -0.16
CA LEU A 295 -4.43 14.53 -1.06
C LEU A 295 -4.78 13.88 -2.41
N THR A 296 -4.49 14.56 -3.51
CA THR A 296 -4.88 14.06 -4.83
C THR A 296 -3.98 12.94 -5.32
N VAL A 297 -4.54 12.04 -6.12
CA VAL A 297 -3.81 10.98 -6.80
C VAL A 297 -3.90 11.15 -8.32
N PRO A 298 -2.94 10.64 -9.11
CA PRO A 298 -3.02 10.74 -10.56
C PRO A 298 -4.15 9.84 -11.09
N ALA A 299 -4.77 10.25 -12.20
CA ALA A 299 -5.73 9.43 -12.89
C ALA A 299 -5.02 8.25 -13.58
N CYS A 300 -5.53 7.03 -13.37
CA CYS A 300 -5.17 5.86 -14.15
C CYS A 300 -6.09 5.79 -15.37
N THR A 301 -5.55 5.73 -16.58
CA THR A 301 -6.34 5.70 -17.82
C THR A 301 -5.90 4.61 -18.80
N ALA A 302 -4.71 4.06 -18.57
CA ALA A 302 -4.10 3.05 -19.44
C ALA A 302 -4.62 1.64 -19.13
N LYS A 303 -4.67 0.79 -20.14
CA LYS A 303 -5.19 -0.58 -20.11
C LYS A 303 -4.23 -1.62 -20.68
N ASP A 304 -3.16 -1.17 -21.32
CA ASP A 304 -2.25 -2.01 -22.10
C ASP A 304 -1.38 -2.93 -21.25
N LEU A 305 -1.24 -2.65 -19.94
CA LEU A 305 -0.52 -3.48 -18.99
C LEU A 305 -1.43 -4.36 -18.11
N ASP A 306 -2.73 -4.46 -18.43
CA ASP A 306 -3.59 -5.47 -17.80
C ASP A 306 -3.00 -6.87 -18.01
N PHE A 307 -3.00 -7.67 -16.94
CA PHE A 307 -2.37 -9.01 -16.95
C PHE A 307 -2.89 -9.89 -18.09
N TYR A 308 -4.18 -9.84 -18.37
CA TYR A 308 -4.80 -10.69 -19.41
C TYR A 308 -4.49 -10.21 -20.81
N VAL A 309 -4.40 -8.89 -21.03
CA VAL A 309 -3.96 -8.29 -22.30
C VAL A 309 -2.54 -8.74 -22.64
N LEU A 310 -1.60 -8.57 -21.68
CA LEU A 310 -0.20 -8.95 -21.88
C LEU A 310 0.00 -10.45 -22.09
N ASN A 311 -0.81 -11.28 -21.45
CA ASN A 311 -0.70 -12.74 -21.52
C ASN A 311 -1.62 -13.37 -22.60
N GLN A 312 -2.21 -12.56 -23.49
CA GLN A 312 -3.09 -12.99 -24.58
C GLN A 312 -4.34 -13.76 -24.10
N GLY A 313 -4.74 -13.51 -22.85
CA GLY A 313 -5.92 -14.13 -22.21
C GLY A 313 -7.11 -13.18 -22.13
N TYR A 314 -7.11 -12.07 -22.86
CA TYR A 314 -8.22 -11.13 -22.97
C TYR A 314 -8.99 -11.38 -24.28
N PHE A 315 -10.30 -11.55 -24.20
CA PHE A 315 -11.21 -11.84 -25.32
C PHE A 315 -12.36 -10.83 -25.33
N GLU A 316 -12.53 -10.11 -26.45
CA GLU A 316 -13.66 -9.18 -26.63
C GLU A 316 -14.99 -9.94 -26.62
N ASP A 317 -15.06 -11.04 -27.37
CA ASP A 317 -16.24 -11.90 -27.53
C ASP A 317 -15.92 -13.33 -27.12
N TYR A 318 -16.95 -14.11 -26.76
CA TYR A 318 -16.78 -15.54 -26.49
C TYR A 318 -16.60 -16.34 -27.79
N SER A 319 -15.59 -17.19 -27.80
CA SER A 319 -15.35 -18.19 -28.85
C SER A 319 -14.73 -19.43 -28.20
N TRP A 320 -15.45 -20.55 -28.21
CA TRP A 320 -14.92 -21.79 -27.67
C TRP A 320 -13.57 -22.17 -28.26
N GLN A 321 -13.41 -22.03 -29.57
CA GLN A 321 -12.18 -22.42 -30.25
C GLN A 321 -10.99 -21.58 -29.78
N ASP A 322 -11.17 -20.27 -29.61
CA ASP A 322 -10.12 -19.37 -29.18
C ASP A 322 -9.74 -19.63 -27.71
N ILE A 323 -10.72 -19.85 -26.85
CA ILE A 323 -10.48 -20.21 -25.43
C ILE A 323 -9.76 -21.56 -25.35
N TYR A 324 -10.17 -22.55 -26.11
CA TYR A 324 -9.54 -23.88 -26.10
C TYR A 324 -8.08 -23.81 -26.57
N ASP A 325 -7.82 -23.10 -27.66
CA ASP A 325 -6.45 -22.93 -28.18
C ASP A 325 -5.56 -22.14 -27.23
N TYR A 326 -6.11 -21.12 -26.57
CA TYR A 326 -5.43 -20.40 -25.50
C TYR A 326 -5.11 -21.31 -24.30
N CYS A 327 -6.07 -22.08 -23.82
CA CYS A 327 -5.84 -23.03 -22.72
C CYS A 327 -4.73 -24.03 -23.07
N LYS A 328 -4.75 -24.58 -24.27
CA LYS A 328 -3.69 -25.48 -24.75
C LYS A 328 -2.33 -24.81 -24.77
N MET A 329 -2.25 -23.61 -25.34
CA MET A 329 -1.00 -22.85 -25.39
C MET A 329 -0.44 -22.61 -23.99
N ARG A 330 -1.29 -22.26 -23.02
CA ARG A 330 -0.86 -22.05 -21.61
C ARG A 330 -0.37 -23.35 -20.96
N MET A 331 -1.09 -24.45 -21.15
CA MET A 331 -0.73 -25.78 -20.63
C MET A 331 0.56 -26.32 -21.26
N ASP A 332 0.73 -26.16 -22.56
CA ASP A 332 1.96 -26.56 -23.28
C ASP A 332 3.20 -25.81 -22.75
N ASN A 333 2.99 -24.62 -22.21
CA ASN A 333 4.02 -23.83 -21.51
C ASN A 333 4.09 -24.10 -19.99
N GLY A 334 3.46 -25.18 -19.50
CA GLY A 334 3.57 -25.64 -18.12
C GLY A 334 2.62 -24.99 -17.13
N ALA A 335 1.60 -24.27 -17.57
CA ALA A 335 0.63 -23.66 -16.66
C ALA A 335 -0.31 -24.71 -16.06
N ALA A 336 -0.35 -24.81 -14.73
CA ALA A 336 -1.36 -25.56 -13.98
C ALA A 336 -2.61 -24.71 -13.70
N VAL A 337 -2.48 -23.40 -13.74
CA VAL A 337 -3.59 -22.45 -13.62
C VAL A 337 -3.76 -21.73 -14.94
N VAL A 338 -4.94 -21.84 -15.52
CA VAL A 338 -5.31 -21.10 -16.74
C VAL A 338 -6.40 -20.11 -16.39
N ARG A 339 -6.19 -18.86 -16.78
CA ARG A 339 -7.09 -17.75 -16.46
C ARG A 339 -7.26 -16.85 -17.67
N PHE A 340 -8.46 -16.35 -17.87
CA PHE A 340 -8.78 -15.46 -18.99
C PHE A 340 -9.94 -14.54 -18.65
N LYS A 341 -10.05 -13.45 -19.39
CA LYS A 341 -10.93 -12.31 -19.16
C LYS A 341 -11.72 -11.96 -20.40
N PHE A 342 -12.94 -11.48 -20.21
CA PHE A 342 -13.83 -11.04 -21.28
C PHE A 342 -14.04 -9.53 -21.28
N GLY A 343 -14.24 -8.96 -22.48
CA GLY A 343 -14.44 -7.52 -22.66
C GLY A 343 -15.85 -7.05 -22.28
N SER A 344 -16.80 -7.97 -22.11
CA SER A 344 -18.17 -7.62 -21.77
C SER A 344 -18.83 -8.66 -20.85
N ARG A 345 -19.89 -8.21 -20.14
CA ARG A 345 -20.73 -9.12 -19.34
C ARG A 345 -21.42 -10.17 -20.20
N GLU A 346 -21.81 -9.83 -21.42
CA GLU A 346 -22.46 -10.73 -22.37
C GLU A 346 -21.54 -11.89 -22.73
N ALA A 347 -20.31 -11.61 -23.17
CA ALA A 347 -19.30 -12.61 -23.51
C ALA A 347 -18.93 -13.47 -22.31
N PHE A 348 -18.77 -12.86 -21.12
CA PHE A 348 -18.51 -13.56 -19.86
C PHE A 348 -19.66 -14.51 -19.50
N SER A 349 -20.92 -14.07 -19.61
CA SER A 349 -22.08 -14.89 -19.27
C SER A 349 -22.25 -16.07 -20.21
N GLU A 350 -22.01 -15.87 -21.53
CA GLU A 350 -22.00 -16.94 -22.51
C GLU A 350 -20.90 -17.96 -22.21
N ALA A 351 -19.70 -17.48 -21.87
CA ALA A 351 -18.60 -18.36 -21.47
C ALA A 351 -18.92 -19.17 -20.22
N CYS A 352 -19.50 -18.56 -19.17
CA CYS A 352 -19.91 -19.29 -17.97
C CYS A 352 -20.94 -20.36 -18.30
N GLN A 353 -21.95 -20.05 -19.13
CA GLN A 353 -22.97 -21.03 -19.53
C GLN A 353 -22.35 -22.22 -20.28
N GLU A 354 -21.55 -21.99 -21.31
CA GLU A 354 -21.02 -23.09 -22.11
C GLU A 354 -19.88 -23.84 -21.38
N LEU A 355 -18.93 -23.12 -20.79
CA LEU A 355 -17.76 -23.75 -20.18
C LEU A 355 -18.10 -24.49 -18.89
N LEU A 356 -18.92 -23.89 -18.03
CA LEU A 356 -19.20 -24.38 -16.67
C LEU A 356 -20.49 -25.19 -16.63
N ASP A 357 -21.65 -24.60 -17.02
CA ASP A 357 -22.96 -25.25 -16.91
C ASP A 357 -23.14 -26.38 -17.91
N ASP A 358 -22.76 -26.16 -19.16
CA ASP A 358 -22.82 -27.18 -20.22
C ASP A 358 -21.60 -28.12 -20.20
N GLY A 359 -20.59 -27.78 -19.40
CA GLY A 359 -19.45 -28.65 -19.10
C GLY A 359 -18.42 -28.77 -20.23
N VAL A 360 -18.36 -27.81 -21.16
CA VAL A 360 -17.45 -27.86 -22.31
C VAL A 360 -15.97 -27.79 -21.84
N VAL A 361 -15.70 -27.26 -20.67
CA VAL A 361 -14.37 -27.27 -20.03
C VAL A 361 -13.78 -28.66 -19.87
N GLN A 362 -14.58 -29.71 -19.85
CA GLN A 362 -14.09 -31.11 -19.82
C GLN A 362 -13.13 -31.43 -20.98
N ASN A 363 -13.27 -30.77 -22.12
CA ASN A 363 -12.33 -30.94 -23.24
C ASN A 363 -10.94 -30.37 -22.89
N VAL A 364 -10.89 -29.29 -22.12
CA VAL A 364 -9.64 -28.71 -21.61
C VAL A 364 -8.99 -29.65 -20.60
N ALA A 365 -9.77 -30.20 -19.67
CA ALA A 365 -9.30 -31.20 -18.70
C ALA A 365 -8.77 -32.48 -19.41
N GLN A 366 -9.44 -32.96 -20.45
CA GLN A 366 -8.96 -34.08 -21.25
C GLN A 366 -7.63 -33.77 -21.93
N TYR A 367 -7.44 -32.55 -22.42
CA TYR A 367 -6.18 -32.15 -23.01
C TYR A 367 -5.06 -32.17 -21.95
N TYR A 368 -5.30 -31.62 -20.74
CA TYR A 368 -4.35 -31.65 -19.64
C TYR A 368 -3.95 -33.09 -19.26
N MET A 369 -4.92 -33.98 -19.11
CA MET A 369 -4.68 -35.40 -18.86
C MET A 369 -3.77 -36.04 -19.91
N LYS A 370 -4.04 -35.78 -21.18
CA LYS A 370 -3.24 -36.31 -22.30
C LYS A 370 -1.82 -35.75 -22.28
N LEU A 371 -1.66 -34.47 -22.02
CA LEU A 371 -0.37 -33.80 -21.99
C LEU A 371 0.53 -34.39 -20.89
N HIS A 372 -0.04 -34.69 -19.72
CA HIS A 372 0.68 -35.21 -18.56
C HIS A 372 0.63 -36.72 -18.39
N GLY A 373 -0.01 -37.45 -19.30
CA GLY A 373 -0.15 -38.94 -19.26
C GLY A 373 -0.97 -39.43 -18.06
N LEU A 374 -1.95 -38.66 -17.59
CA LEU A 374 -2.77 -38.96 -16.41
C LEU A 374 -3.98 -39.83 -16.82
N GLY A 375 -4.39 -40.77 -15.94
CA GLY A 375 -5.60 -41.55 -16.09
C GLY A 375 -6.88 -40.82 -15.67
N GLN A 376 -6.73 -39.84 -14.80
CA GLN A 376 -7.80 -38.95 -14.34
C GLN A 376 -7.19 -37.61 -13.91
N VAL A 377 -7.99 -36.55 -13.92
CA VAL A 377 -7.66 -35.22 -13.38
C VAL A 377 -8.88 -34.68 -12.64
N GLU A 378 -8.65 -34.09 -11.50
CA GLU A 378 -9.58 -33.21 -10.85
C GLU A 378 -9.20 -31.78 -11.22
N TYR A 379 -10.17 -30.97 -11.56
CA TYR A 379 -9.95 -29.54 -11.81
C TYR A 379 -10.96 -28.73 -11.03
N HIS A 380 -10.57 -27.55 -10.67
CA HIS A 380 -11.39 -26.57 -9.96
C HIS A 380 -11.54 -25.31 -10.79
N TYR A 381 -12.61 -24.59 -10.59
CA TYR A 381 -12.83 -23.33 -11.27
C TYR A 381 -13.20 -22.21 -10.30
N GLY A 382 -12.88 -20.99 -10.69
CA GLY A 382 -13.32 -19.76 -10.02
C GLY A 382 -13.71 -18.71 -11.04
N VAL A 383 -14.62 -17.84 -10.66
CA VAL A 383 -15.06 -16.71 -11.47
C VAL A 383 -15.06 -15.41 -10.65
N MET A 384 -14.70 -14.30 -11.30
CA MET A 384 -14.82 -12.96 -10.75
C MET A 384 -15.75 -12.12 -11.62
N ASP A 385 -16.99 -11.96 -11.16
CA ASP A 385 -18.04 -11.24 -11.89
C ASP A 385 -17.71 -9.77 -12.16
N ASN A 386 -16.96 -9.13 -11.25
CA ASN A 386 -16.62 -7.71 -11.37
C ASN A 386 -15.59 -7.44 -12.46
N PHE A 387 -14.75 -8.45 -12.77
CA PHE A 387 -13.66 -8.39 -13.75
C PHE A 387 -13.92 -9.22 -14.98
N TYR A 388 -15.03 -9.98 -15.02
CA TYR A 388 -15.39 -10.89 -16.12
C TYR A 388 -14.31 -11.94 -16.39
N THR A 389 -13.74 -12.53 -15.34
CA THR A 389 -12.65 -13.50 -15.43
C THR A 389 -13.08 -14.89 -15.00
N ILE A 390 -12.47 -15.89 -15.62
CA ILE A 390 -12.62 -17.31 -15.30
C ILE A 390 -11.24 -17.90 -15.05
N TYR A 391 -11.17 -18.73 -14.01
CA TYR A 391 -9.98 -19.48 -13.58
C TYR A 391 -10.26 -20.97 -13.67
N PHE A 392 -9.31 -21.73 -14.23
CA PHE A 392 -9.25 -23.19 -14.12
C PHE A 392 -7.93 -23.60 -13.45
N ILE A 393 -8.01 -24.49 -12.47
CA ILE A 393 -6.89 -25.02 -11.70
C ILE A 393 -6.90 -26.54 -11.87
N PHE A 394 -5.78 -27.11 -12.35
CA PHE A 394 -5.64 -28.52 -12.68
C PHE A 394 -4.68 -29.23 -11.76
#